data_f09f1b6ee28fcfc19f1f89437121a64b
#
_entry.id   f09f1b6ee28fcfc19f1f89437121a64b
#
_cell.length_a   1.000
_cell.length_b   1.000
_cell.length_c   1.000
_cell.angle_alpha   90.00
_cell.angle_beta   90.00
_cell.angle_gamma   90.00
#
_symmetry.space_group_name_H-M   'P 1'
#
loop_
_entity.id
_entity.type
_entity.pdbx_description
1 polymer ?
#
loop_
_entity_poly.entity_id
_entity_poly.type
_entity_poly.pdbx_seq_one_letter_code
_entity_poly.pdbx_strand_id
1 'polypeptide(L)'
;MNPYGCHSMVAACSWTADSPWSDEPPTARAESDTYARSLFARTAAIDKPVVERLHDVAHKRGSPSSQIALAWMLNDPAITAPIVGATKMQHLDGAVAALSVTLSKEEIGHLEELYKPHSLPEVMS
;
A
#
# COMPACT_ATOMS: atom_id res chain seq x y z
N MET A 1 -17.28 -3.81 7.25
CA MET A 1 -15.82 -3.80 7.29
C MET A 1 -15.30 -5.00 6.51
N ASN A 2 -14.52 -4.76 5.51
CA ASN A 2 -14.13 -5.82 4.57
C ASN A 2 -12.73 -6.31 4.93
N PRO A 3 -12.55 -7.55 5.42
CA PRO A 3 -11.24 -8.08 5.80
C PRO A 3 -10.24 -8.16 4.62
N TYR A 4 -10.70 -7.95 3.40
CA TYR A 4 -9.86 -7.97 2.19
C TYR A 4 -9.36 -6.57 1.76
N GLY A 5 -9.83 -5.50 2.43
CA GLY A 5 -9.40 -4.11 2.14
C GLY A 5 -7.91 -3.86 2.37
N CYS A 6 -7.31 -4.66 3.25
CA CYS A 6 -5.88 -4.56 3.54
C CYS A 6 -4.98 -4.90 2.35
N HIS A 7 -5.45 -5.71 1.38
CA HIS A 7 -4.54 -6.26 0.36
C HIS A 7 -4.02 -5.18 -0.59
N SER A 8 -4.88 -4.31 -1.07
CA SER A 8 -4.46 -3.21 -1.96
C SER A 8 -3.59 -2.18 -1.25
N MET A 9 -3.89 -1.90 0.04
CA MET A 9 -3.07 -0.98 0.84
C MET A 9 -1.75 -1.61 1.27
N VAL A 10 -1.73 -2.91 1.61
CA VAL A 10 -0.49 -3.66 1.88
C VAL A 10 0.37 -3.72 0.63
N ALA A 11 -0.23 -3.95 -0.53
CA ALA A 11 0.45 -3.83 -1.81
C ALA A 11 1.05 -2.42 -1.98
N ALA A 12 0.31 -1.36 -1.67
CA ALA A 12 0.80 0.01 -1.73
C ALA A 12 1.99 0.25 -0.78
N CYS A 13 1.99 -0.34 0.43
CA CYS A 13 3.11 -0.24 1.37
C CYS A 13 4.39 -0.90 0.86
N SER A 14 4.27 -2.04 0.19
CA SER A 14 5.44 -2.73 -0.39
C SER A 14 5.93 -2.09 -1.68
N TRP A 15 5.21 -1.10 -2.23
CA TRP A 15 5.29 -0.67 -3.61
C TRP A 15 5.73 0.77 -3.81
N THR A 16 6.02 1.49 -2.75
CA THR A 16 6.40 2.90 -2.88
C THR A 16 7.72 3.14 -3.61
N ALA A 17 8.59 2.12 -3.66
CA ALA A 17 9.83 2.16 -4.45
C ALA A 17 9.81 1.21 -5.66
N ASP A 18 8.97 0.19 -5.63
CA ASP A 18 8.92 -0.88 -6.62
C ASP A 18 7.59 -0.94 -7.38
N SER A 19 6.75 0.10 -7.25
CA SER A 19 5.48 0.17 -7.94
C SER A 19 5.69 0.26 -9.45
N PRO A 20 5.06 -0.60 -10.26
CA PRO A 20 5.07 -0.44 -11.71
C PRO A 20 4.37 0.85 -12.17
N TRP A 21 3.80 1.61 -11.23
CA TRP A 21 3.12 2.88 -11.45
C TRP A 21 3.86 4.06 -10.83
N SER A 22 5.06 3.86 -10.27
CA SER A 22 5.93 4.96 -9.85
C SER A 22 6.68 5.52 -11.03
N ASP A 23 6.92 6.83 -11.03
CA ASP A 23 7.80 7.48 -12.00
C ASP A 23 9.30 7.18 -11.74
N GLU A 24 9.61 6.46 -10.65
CA GLU A 24 10.96 6.04 -10.33
C GLU A 24 11.34 4.78 -11.13
N PRO A 25 12.61 4.65 -11.52
CA PRO A 25 13.07 3.45 -12.21
C PRO A 25 12.89 2.22 -11.33
N PRO A 26 12.46 1.08 -11.90
CA PRO A 26 12.21 -0.13 -11.15
C PRO A 26 13.50 -0.60 -10.45
N THR A 27 13.37 -1.10 -9.23
CA THR A 27 14.51 -1.69 -8.53
C THR A 27 14.90 -3.02 -9.17
N ALA A 28 16.13 -3.47 -8.95
CA ALA A 28 16.62 -4.77 -9.44
C ALA A 28 15.73 -5.94 -8.97
N ARG A 29 15.09 -5.80 -7.81
CA ARG A 29 14.11 -6.78 -7.29
C ARG A 29 12.83 -6.78 -8.12
N ALA A 30 12.28 -5.61 -8.43
CA ALA A 30 11.07 -5.49 -9.25
C ALA A 30 11.28 -6.02 -10.66
N GLU A 31 12.49 -5.92 -11.20
CA GLU A 31 12.85 -6.50 -12.51
C GLU A 31 12.91 -8.03 -12.48
N SER A 32 13.38 -8.61 -11.38
CA SER A 32 13.58 -10.06 -11.26
C SER A 32 12.33 -10.82 -10.79
N ASP A 33 11.38 -10.15 -10.12
CA ASP A 33 10.19 -10.78 -9.56
C ASP A 33 9.05 -10.88 -10.59
N THR A 34 9.14 -11.92 -11.43
CA THR A 34 8.12 -12.21 -12.44
C THR A 34 6.79 -12.65 -11.83
N TYR A 35 6.82 -13.28 -10.66
CA TYR A 35 5.60 -13.72 -9.95
C TYR A 35 4.80 -12.52 -9.44
N ALA A 36 5.45 -11.61 -8.73
CA ALA A 36 4.81 -10.39 -8.28
C ALA A 36 4.20 -9.62 -9.46
N ARG A 37 4.95 -9.44 -10.55
CA ARG A 37 4.43 -8.78 -11.77
C ARG A 37 3.17 -9.44 -12.32
N SER A 38 3.12 -10.76 -12.40
CA SER A 38 1.95 -11.48 -12.91
C SER A 38 0.73 -11.34 -11.99
N LEU A 39 0.96 -11.38 -10.67
CA LEU A 39 -0.08 -11.22 -9.66
C LEU A 39 -0.72 -9.83 -9.75
N PHE A 40 0.10 -8.82 -9.86
CA PHE A 40 -0.33 -7.43 -9.89
C PHE A 40 -0.91 -6.98 -11.22
N ALA A 41 -0.45 -7.53 -12.33
CA ALA A 41 -1.07 -7.26 -13.63
C ALA A 41 -2.56 -7.62 -13.66
N ARG A 42 -2.99 -8.60 -12.86
CA ARG A 42 -4.38 -9.03 -12.78
C ARG A 42 -5.27 -8.06 -12.00
N THR A 43 -4.72 -7.37 -11.02
CA THR A 43 -5.45 -6.45 -10.14
C THR A 43 -5.18 -4.98 -10.44
N ALA A 44 -4.25 -4.70 -11.35
CA ALA A 44 -3.77 -3.35 -11.66
C ALA A 44 -4.90 -2.34 -11.93
N ALA A 45 -5.92 -2.72 -12.67
CA ALA A 45 -7.04 -1.83 -13.00
C ALA A 45 -7.88 -1.44 -11.78
N ILE A 46 -7.88 -2.29 -10.74
CA ILE A 46 -8.62 -2.07 -9.48
C ILE A 46 -7.75 -1.34 -8.47
N ASP A 47 -6.48 -1.72 -8.38
CA ASP A 47 -5.55 -1.22 -7.35
C ASP A 47 -4.94 0.14 -7.71
N LYS A 48 -4.69 0.39 -9.00
CA LYS A 48 -4.08 1.64 -9.46
C LYS A 48 -4.81 2.90 -8.95
N PRO A 49 -6.14 3.05 -9.06
CA PRO A 49 -6.83 4.22 -8.55
C PRO A 49 -6.68 4.42 -7.04
N VAL A 50 -6.58 3.33 -6.27
CA VAL A 50 -6.36 3.40 -4.81
C VAL A 50 -4.95 3.90 -4.51
N VAL A 51 -3.95 3.40 -5.24
CA VAL A 51 -2.56 3.84 -5.11
C VAL A 51 -2.39 5.31 -5.51
N GLU A 52 -3.04 5.76 -6.57
CA GLU A 52 -3.04 7.18 -6.99
C GLU A 52 -3.60 8.08 -5.88
N ARG A 53 -4.69 7.69 -5.24
CA ARG A 53 -5.24 8.43 -4.09
C ARG A 53 -4.30 8.44 -2.88
N LEU A 54 -3.62 7.33 -2.64
CA LEU A 54 -2.60 7.27 -1.60
C LEU A 54 -1.46 8.27 -1.87
N HIS A 55 -0.99 8.36 -3.11
CA HIS A 55 0.02 9.35 -3.51
C HIS A 55 -0.49 10.77 -3.33
N ASP A 56 -1.74 11.05 -3.67
CA ASP A 56 -2.34 12.38 -3.49
C ASP A 56 -2.36 12.81 -2.01
N VAL A 57 -2.77 11.91 -1.12
CA VAL A 57 -2.78 12.18 0.33
C VAL A 57 -1.35 12.37 0.86
N ALA A 58 -0.43 11.50 0.44
CA ALA A 58 0.97 11.57 0.82
C ALA A 58 1.62 12.89 0.38
N HIS A 59 1.39 13.30 -0.85
CA HIS A 59 1.89 14.56 -1.40
C HIS A 59 1.34 15.77 -0.64
N LYS A 60 0.02 15.81 -0.36
CA LYS A 60 -0.60 16.89 0.40
C LYS A 60 -0.02 17.02 1.81
N ARG A 61 0.37 15.91 2.42
CA ARG A 61 0.97 15.87 3.75
C ARG A 61 2.49 16.03 3.76
N GLY A 62 3.14 15.97 2.61
CA GLY A 62 4.61 15.96 2.51
C GLY A 62 5.23 14.74 3.20
N SER A 63 4.54 13.61 3.19
CA SER A 63 4.95 12.36 3.83
C SER A 63 5.09 11.25 2.79
N PRO A 64 5.98 10.29 2.99
CA PRO A 64 6.08 9.13 2.10
C PRO A 64 4.78 8.33 2.06
N SER A 65 4.41 7.81 0.89
CA SER A 65 3.19 7.02 0.70
C SER A 65 3.14 5.78 1.60
N SER A 66 4.29 5.16 1.87
CA SER A 66 4.40 4.04 2.81
C SER A 66 3.99 4.40 4.23
N GLN A 67 4.31 5.60 4.71
CA GLN A 67 3.88 6.07 6.03
C GLN A 67 2.36 6.28 6.10
N ILE A 68 1.77 6.84 5.04
CA ILE A 68 0.32 7.05 4.97
C ILE A 68 -0.42 5.70 4.94
N ALA A 69 0.06 4.74 4.14
CA ALA A 69 -0.53 3.42 4.07
C ALA A 69 -0.43 2.66 5.41
N LEU A 70 0.71 2.72 6.09
CA LEU A 70 0.88 2.15 7.43
C LEU A 70 -0.02 2.85 8.47
N ALA A 71 -0.12 4.18 8.41
CA ALA A 71 -0.99 4.93 9.31
C ALA A 71 -2.46 4.55 9.10
N TRP A 72 -2.89 4.33 7.85
CA TRP A 72 -4.23 3.84 7.56
C TRP A 72 -4.47 2.46 8.19
N MET A 73 -3.52 1.52 8.04
CA MET A 73 -3.62 0.20 8.67
C MET A 73 -3.68 0.28 10.19
N LEU A 74 -2.88 1.13 10.81
CA LEU A 74 -2.83 1.32 12.27
C LEU A 74 -4.10 1.97 12.84
N ASN A 75 -4.82 2.73 12.03
CA ASN A 75 -6.11 3.33 12.40
C ASN A 75 -7.30 2.37 12.25
N ASP A 76 -7.16 1.25 11.54
CA ASP A 76 -8.22 0.26 11.39
C ASP A 76 -8.29 -0.65 12.63
N PRO A 77 -9.39 -0.62 13.40
CA PRO A 77 -9.53 -1.46 14.60
C PRO A 77 -9.57 -2.96 14.30
N ALA A 78 -9.79 -3.37 13.05
CA ALA A 78 -9.74 -4.76 12.64
C ALA A 78 -8.30 -5.29 12.49
N ILE A 79 -7.32 -4.41 12.42
CA ILE A 79 -5.91 -4.77 12.26
C ILE A 79 -5.22 -4.71 13.62
N THR A 80 -4.81 -5.86 14.13
CA THR A 80 -4.11 -5.95 15.42
C THR A 80 -2.70 -5.38 15.32
N ALA A 81 -1.94 -5.76 14.30
CA ALA A 81 -0.60 -5.26 14.05
C ALA A 81 -0.18 -5.53 12.60
N PRO A 82 0.34 -4.53 11.88
CA PRO A 82 0.95 -4.75 10.58
C PRO A 82 2.31 -5.44 10.73
N ILE A 83 2.61 -6.35 9.80
CA ILE A 83 3.93 -6.98 9.71
C ILE A 83 4.75 -6.17 8.69
N VAL A 84 5.89 -5.66 9.13
CA VAL A 84 6.77 -4.82 8.31
C VAL A 84 8.10 -5.53 8.07
N GLY A 85 8.46 -5.70 6.79
CA GLY A 85 9.79 -6.13 6.39
C GLY A 85 10.69 -4.92 6.11
N ALA A 86 11.80 -4.79 6.84
CA ALA A 86 12.75 -3.70 6.65
C ALA A 86 14.13 -4.25 6.28
N THR A 87 14.64 -3.89 5.10
CA THR A 87 16.00 -4.23 4.64
C THR A 87 16.99 -3.11 4.85
N LYS A 88 16.51 -1.89 5.15
CA LYS A 88 17.30 -0.69 5.44
C LYS A 88 16.75 0.00 6.68
N MET A 89 17.63 0.69 7.44
CA MET A 89 17.19 1.47 8.62
C MET A 89 16.11 2.50 8.27
N GLN A 90 16.21 3.15 7.13
CA GLN A 90 15.21 4.11 6.65
C GLN A 90 13.80 3.54 6.57
N HIS A 91 13.65 2.26 6.23
CA HIS A 91 12.35 1.59 6.18
C HIS A 91 11.76 1.41 7.59
N LEU A 92 12.61 1.08 8.55
CA LEU A 92 12.22 0.95 9.96
C LEU A 92 11.84 2.32 10.54
N ASP A 93 12.67 3.33 10.31
CA ASP A 93 12.41 4.70 10.77
C ASP A 93 11.09 5.23 10.19
N GLY A 94 10.83 4.97 8.91
CA GLY A 94 9.57 5.31 8.24
C GLY A 94 8.36 4.59 8.86
N ALA A 95 8.52 3.32 9.22
CA ALA A 95 7.45 2.55 9.85
C ALA A 95 7.16 3.07 11.28
N VAL A 96 8.19 3.41 12.04
CA VAL A 96 8.02 4.04 13.36
C VAL A 96 7.38 5.43 13.26
N ALA A 97 7.77 6.22 12.27
CA ALA A 97 7.19 7.54 12.04
C ALA A 97 5.68 7.46 11.71
N ALA A 98 5.23 6.38 11.08
CA ALA A 98 3.80 6.17 10.78
C ALA A 98 2.92 6.10 12.04
N LEU A 99 3.46 5.70 13.19
CA LEU A 99 2.75 5.71 14.47
C LEU A 99 2.29 7.10 14.92
N SER A 100 2.99 8.14 14.48
CA SER A 100 2.68 9.54 14.79
C SER A 100 1.72 10.19 13.79
N VAL A 101 1.39 9.49 12.71
CA VAL A 101 0.50 10.00 11.66
C VAL A 101 -0.94 9.65 11.98
N THR A 102 -1.75 10.67 12.23
CA THR A 102 -3.20 10.51 12.39
C THR A 102 -3.90 10.97 11.13
N LEU A 103 -4.66 10.07 10.51
CA LEU A 103 -5.48 10.38 9.34
C LEU A 103 -6.84 10.91 9.75
N SER A 104 -7.35 11.91 9.04
CA SER A 104 -8.71 12.39 9.22
C SER A 104 -9.72 11.39 8.62
N LYS A 105 -10.97 11.48 9.07
CA LYS A 105 -12.06 10.65 8.51
C LYS A 105 -12.26 10.90 7.01
N GLU A 106 -12.01 12.12 6.57
CA GLU A 106 -12.11 12.50 5.15
C GLU A 106 -11.00 11.85 4.33
N GLU A 107 -9.77 11.81 4.84
CA GLU A 107 -8.65 11.15 4.19
C GLU A 107 -8.85 9.64 4.11
N ILE A 108 -9.32 9.03 5.21
CA ILE A 108 -9.65 7.60 5.23
C ILE A 108 -10.74 7.30 4.20
N GLY A 109 -11.84 8.07 4.19
CA GLY A 109 -12.90 7.92 3.20
C GLY A 109 -12.39 8.08 1.76
N HIS A 110 -11.49 9.04 1.52
CA HIS A 110 -10.88 9.26 0.21
C HIS A 110 -10.02 8.07 -0.25
N LEU A 111 -9.31 7.43 0.67
CA LEU A 111 -8.49 6.26 0.38
C LEU A 111 -9.36 5.02 0.08
N GLU A 112 -10.48 4.85 0.78
CA GLU A 112 -11.32 3.66 0.72
C GLU A 112 -12.40 3.71 -0.39
N GLU A 113 -12.78 4.89 -0.84
CA GLU A 113 -13.90 5.11 -1.77
C GLU A 113 -13.78 4.29 -3.07
N LEU A 114 -12.59 4.17 -3.64
CA LEU A 114 -12.36 3.45 -4.88
C LEU A 114 -11.98 1.98 -4.69
N TYR A 115 -11.87 1.55 -3.44
CA TYR A 115 -11.54 0.18 -3.16
C TYR A 115 -12.67 -0.77 -3.61
N LYS A 116 -12.31 -1.76 -4.39
CA LYS A 116 -13.21 -2.85 -4.80
C LYS A 116 -12.62 -4.18 -4.34
N PRO A 117 -13.41 -5.00 -3.61
CA PRO A 117 -12.98 -6.35 -3.28
C PRO A 117 -12.73 -7.15 -4.56
N HIS A 118 -11.59 -7.80 -4.65
CA HIS A 118 -11.33 -8.79 -5.69
C HIS A 118 -11.12 -10.17 -5.05
N SER A 119 -11.50 -11.20 -5.79
CA SER A 119 -11.26 -12.58 -5.35
C SER A 119 -9.77 -12.83 -5.23
N LEU A 120 -9.40 -13.60 -4.20
CA LEU A 120 -8.04 -14.12 -4.11
C LEU A 120 -7.72 -14.87 -5.42
N PRO A 121 -6.50 -14.75 -5.95
CA PRO A 121 -6.09 -15.60 -7.04
C PRO A 121 -6.30 -17.05 -6.61
N GLU A 122 -7.03 -17.81 -7.43
CA GLU A 122 -7.14 -19.26 -7.18
C GLU A 122 -5.72 -19.80 -7.03
N VAL A 123 -5.42 -20.25 -5.83
CA VAL A 123 -4.27 -21.09 -5.60
C VAL A 123 -4.57 -22.32 -6.42
N MET A 124 -3.89 -22.48 -7.55
CA MET A 124 -4.05 -23.64 -8.42
C MET A 124 -3.87 -24.88 -7.56
N SER A 125 -5.00 -25.54 -7.34
CA SER A 125 -5.03 -26.89 -6.77
C SER A 125 -4.42 -27.88 -7.77
#